data_c3331a6ca977b47399038b79071bdcaf
#
_entry.id   c3331a6ca977b47399038b79071bdcaf
#
_cell.length_a   1.000
_cell.length_b   1.000
_cell.length_c   1.000
_cell.angle_alpha   90.00
_cell.angle_beta   90.00
_cell.angle_gamma   90.00
#
_symmetry.space_group_name_H-M   'P 1'
#
loop_
_entity.id
_entity.type
_entity.pdbx_description
1 polymer ?
#
loop_
_entity_poly.entity_id
_entity_poly.type
_entity_poly.pdbx_seq_one_letter_code
_entity_poly.pdbx_strand_id
1 'polypeptide(L)'
;MKHQWATVAAVSMIGLCGTASAYEAGDVLLRAGPTWVLPNDDSSAVKPIPGSGVEVDDGVSLGFSVTYLITPRIGVQLLAALPFEHDIKGKGSLDGVDIGSIKHLPPTVTLQWYPELGVDWVQPYVGAGINYTTFFDEDADGELESIVGKTKISLDDSWGYALELGADWRVSDRWFINTSLWYLDIATDATLKTAGAGTLKTDVDIDPLVLMVGIGTRF
;
A
#
# COMPACT_ATOMS: atom_id res chain seq x y z
N MET A 1 -3.44 -4.22 -80.49
CA MET A 1 -3.97 -4.46 -79.13
C MET A 1 -2.83 -4.40 -78.18
N LYS A 2 -2.65 -3.27 -77.48
CA LYS A 2 -1.61 -3.09 -76.43
C LYS A 2 -2.34 -2.67 -75.18
N HIS A 3 -2.37 -3.58 -74.16
CA HIS A 3 -2.90 -3.29 -72.83
C HIS A 3 -1.82 -2.61 -72.00
N GLN A 4 -2.04 -1.35 -71.64
CA GLN A 4 -1.22 -0.64 -70.67
C GLN A 4 -1.80 -0.93 -69.30
N TRP A 5 -0.98 -1.52 -68.43
CA TRP A 5 -1.28 -1.72 -67.02
C TRP A 5 -0.81 -0.46 -66.29
N ALA A 6 -1.75 0.33 -65.80
CA ALA A 6 -1.47 1.45 -64.90
C ALA A 6 -1.29 0.91 -63.46
N THR A 7 -0.06 0.96 -62.96
CA THR A 7 0.27 0.61 -61.58
C THR A 7 -0.07 1.81 -60.69
N VAL A 8 -1.13 1.68 -59.91
CA VAL A 8 -1.48 2.67 -58.88
C VAL A 8 -0.63 2.36 -57.63
N ALA A 9 0.36 3.19 -57.40
CA ALA A 9 1.15 3.15 -56.13
C ALA A 9 0.33 3.85 -55.06
N ALA A 10 -0.27 3.06 -54.16
CA ALA A 10 -0.89 3.56 -52.94
C ALA A 10 0.23 3.86 -51.92
N VAL A 11 0.56 5.12 -51.76
CA VAL A 11 1.42 5.62 -50.70
C VAL A 11 0.59 5.61 -49.40
N SER A 12 0.76 4.58 -48.61
CA SER A 12 0.23 4.55 -47.23
C SER A 12 1.01 5.53 -46.39
N MET A 13 0.47 6.75 -46.19
CA MET A 13 0.90 7.63 -45.11
C MET A 13 0.47 6.98 -43.77
N ILE A 14 1.38 6.25 -43.15
CA ILE A 14 1.26 5.92 -41.73
C ILE A 14 1.49 7.24 -41.03
N GLY A 15 0.40 7.93 -40.68
CA GLY A 15 0.45 9.07 -39.78
C GLY A 15 1.00 8.57 -38.46
N LEU A 16 2.21 9.03 -38.06
CA LEU A 16 2.65 9.01 -36.69
C LEU A 16 1.67 9.92 -35.93
N CYS A 17 0.57 9.35 -35.44
CA CYS A 17 -0.12 9.94 -34.31
C CYS A 17 0.87 9.87 -33.14
N GLY A 18 1.54 10.96 -32.85
CA GLY A 18 2.28 11.13 -31.62
C GLY A 18 1.25 10.97 -30.49
N THR A 19 1.32 9.86 -29.78
CA THR A 19 0.53 9.66 -28.57
C THR A 19 1.07 10.67 -27.55
N ALA A 20 0.26 11.67 -27.21
CA ALA A 20 0.60 12.59 -26.12
C ALA A 20 0.69 11.75 -24.84
N SER A 21 1.91 11.53 -24.35
CA SER A 21 2.11 10.97 -23.01
C SER A 21 1.69 12.04 -21.99
N ALA A 22 0.98 11.63 -20.93
CA ALA A 22 0.59 12.54 -19.87
C ALA A 22 1.80 13.08 -19.09
N TYR A 23 2.91 12.31 -19.09
CA TYR A 23 4.13 12.58 -18.35
C TYR A 23 5.37 12.54 -19.26
N GLU A 24 6.45 13.17 -18.79
CA GLU A 24 7.75 13.21 -19.44
C GLU A 24 8.82 12.55 -18.57
N ALA A 25 9.93 12.10 -19.20
CA ALA A 25 11.09 11.62 -18.45
C ALA A 25 11.70 12.77 -17.64
N GLY A 26 11.95 12.54 -16.36
CA GLY A 26 12.45 13.54 -15.42
C GLY A 26 11.36 14.22 -14.59
N ASP A 27 10.08 14.01 -14.91
CA ASP A 27 8.99 14.53 -14.07
C ASP A 27 9.06 13.94 -12.67
N VAL A 28 8.73 14.79 -11.69
CA VAL A 28 8.53 14.41 -10.29
C VAL A 28 7.05 14.60 -9.93
N LEU A 29 6.41 13.52 -9.54
CA LEU A 29 5.01 13.54 -9.09
C LEU A 29 4.99 13.47 -7.56
N LEU A 30 4.35 14.45 -6.93
CA LEU A 30 4.07 14.44 -5.50
C LEU A 30 2.59 14.21 -5.30
N ARG A 31 2.24 13.31 -4.38
CA ARG A 31 0.85 13.01 -4.00
C ARG A 31 0.71 13.04 -2.50
N ALA A 32 -0.40 13.54 -1.98
CA ALA A 32 -0.71 13.53 -0.56
C ALA A 32 -2.22 13.42 -0.34
N GLY A 33 -2.63 12.67 0.67
CA GLY A 33 -4.05 12.53 0.99
C GLY A 33 -4.33 11.56 2.13
N PRO A 34 -5.58 11.55 2.61
CA PRO A 34 -6.04 10.54 3.53
C PRO A 34 -5.82 9.14 2.97
N THR A 35 -5.35 8.28 3.84
CA THR A 35 -4.96 6.90 3.52
C THR A 35 -5.55 5.98 4.55
N TRP A 36 -6.28 4.97 4.10
CA TRP A 36 -6.93 3.94 4.90
C TRP A 36 -6.14 2.65 4.75
N VAL A 37 -5.82 2.04 5.87
CA VAL A 37 -5.25 0.68 5.96
C VAL A 37 -6.36 -0.24 6.41
N LEU A 38 -6.68 -1.22 5.58
CA LEU A 38 -7.73 -2.21 5.80
C LEU A 38 -7.06 -3.58 5.94
N PRO A 39 -6.74 -4.04 7.16
CA PRO A 39 -6.13 -5.33 7.38
C PRO A 39 -7.01 -6.47 6.85
N ASN A 40 -6.37 -7.48 6.27
CA ASN A 40 -7.02 -8.76 5.95
C ASN A 40 -6.36 -9.83 6.81
N ASP A 41 -6.36 -9.57 8.13
CA ASP A 41 -5.57 -10.28 9.11
C ASP A 41 -6.00 -11.74 9.28
N ASP A 42 -4.99 -12.62 9.30
CA ASP A 42 -5.07 -13.98 9.83
C ASP A 42 -4.00 -14.15 10.91
N SER A 43 -4.34 -14.87 11.97
CA SER A 43 -3.41 -15.08 13.06
C SER A 43 -3.39 -16.54 13.51
N SER A 44 -2.19 -17.01 13.85
CA SER A 44 -2.06 -18.29 14.52
C SER A 44 -2.66 -18.22 15.94
N ALA A 45 -2.93 -19.39 16.54
CA ALA A 45 -3.37 -19.41 17.95
C ALA A 45 -2.31 -18.78 18.86
N VAL A 46 -2.72 -17.90 19.78
CA VAL A 46 -1.85 -17.33 20.80
C VAL A 46 -1.38 -18.46 21.74
N LYS A 47 -0.14 -18.87 21.58
CA LYS A 47 0.44 -19.98 22.36
C LYS A 47 0.71 -19.54 23.81
N PRO A 48 0.28 -20.33 24.85
CA PRO A 48 -0.24 -21.69 24.77
C PRO A 48 -1.79 -21.80 24.79
N ILE A 49 -2.55 -20.80 24.35
CA ILE A 49 -4.02 -20.75 24.45
C ILE A 49 -4.66 -21.32 23.15
N PRO A 50 -5.17 -22.56 23.14
CA PRO A 50 -5.75 -23.13 21.93
C PRO A 50 -7.08 -22.47 21.54
N GLY A 51 -7.31 -22.31 20.22
CA GLY A 51 -8.54 -21.73 19.68
C GLY A 51 -8.63 -20.21 19.86
N SER A 52 -7.54 -19.56 20.26
CA SER A 52 -7.41 -18.10 20.32
C SER A 52 -6.82 -17.54 19.02
N GLY A 53 -6.91 -16.25 18.84
CA GLY A 53 -6.29 -15.48 17.79
C GLY A 53 -6.32 -14.00 18.13
N VAL A 54 -5.83 -13.18 17.23
CA VAL A 54 -5.93 -11.72 17.33
C VAL A 54 -6.46 -11.15 16.02
N GLU A 55 -7.04 -9.96 16.08
CA GLU A 55 -7.40 -9.16 14.91
C GLU A 55 -6.86 -7.73 15.06
N VAL A 56 -6.65 -7.09 13.94
CA VAL A 56 -6.12 -5.72 13.84
C VAL A 56 -7.20 -4.84 13.21
N ASP A 57 -7.63 -3.81 13.92
CA ASP A 57 -8.66 -2.89 13.42
C ASP A 57 -8.12 -2.01 12.26
N ASP A 58 -9.02 -1.43 11.48
CA ASP A 58 -8.70 -0.50 10.40
C ASP A 58 -7.95 0.73 10.94
N GLY A 59 -7.03 1.27 10.13
CA GLY A 59 -6.29 2.48 10.46
C GLY A 59 -6.45 3.57 9.41
N VAL A 60 -6.39 4.83 9.84
CA VAL A 60 -6.43 5.99 8.95
C VAL A 60 -5.28 6.94 9.31
N SER A 61 -4.57 7.42 8.28
CA SER A 61 -3.50 8.39 8.46
C SER A 61 -3.35 9.28 7.21
N LEU A 62 -2.37 10.16 7.21
CA LEU A 62 -2.02 10.98 6.05
C LEU A 62 -0.86 10.34 5.31
N GLY A 63 -1.12 9.93 4.07
CA GLY A 63 -0.13 9.35 3.17
C GLY A 63 0.47 10.37 2.22
N PHE A 64 1.71 10.07 1.79
CA PHE A 64 2.50 10.87 0.85
C PHE A 64 3.21 9.92 -0.12
N SER A 65 3.26 10.28 -1.39
CA SER A 65 4.14 9.58 -2.32
C SER A 65 4.92 10.54 -3.20
N VAL A 66 6.13 10.12 -3.54
CA VAL A 66 7.00 10.80 -4.49
C VAL A 66 7.35 9.81 -5.58
N THR A 67 7.04 10.14 -6.83
CA THR A 67 7.42 9.34 -8.00
C THR A 67 8.37 10.14 -8.88
N TYR A 68 9.50 9.54 -9.25
CA TYR A 68 10.39 10.04 -10.28
C TYR A 68 10.21 9.24 -11.57
N LEU A 69 9.91 9.90 -12.67
CA LEU A 69 9.72 9.30 -14.00
C LEU A 69 11.07 9.09 -14.69
N ILE A 70 11.55 7.85 -14.76
CA ILE A 70 12.78 7.48 -15.50
C ILE A 70 12.54 7.62 -17.01
N THR A 71 11.34 7.27 -17.45
CA THR A 71 10.83 7.44 -18.83
C THR A 71 9.40 7.95 -18.75
N PRO A 72 8.78 8.39 -19.85
CA PRO A 72 7.35 8.78 -19.82
C PRO A 72 6.40 7.69 -19.32
N ARG A 73 6.86 6.44 -19.25
CA ARG A 73 6.04 5.27 -18.90
C ARG A 73 6.53 4.49 -17.68
N ILE A 74 7.72 4.78 -17.19
CA ILE A 74 8.32 4.05 -16.06
C ILE A 74 8.73 5.04 -14.98
N GLY A 75 8.22 4.84 -13.77
CA GLY A 75 8.57 5.64 -12.61
C GLY A 75 9.02 4.76 -11.43
N VAL A 76 9.79 5.35 -10.54
CA VAL A 76 10.08 4.79 -9.22
C VAL A 76 9.39 5.65 -8.18
N GLN A 77 8.58 5.02 -7.35
CA GLN A 77 7.83 5.69 -6.28
C GLN A 77 8.35 5.27 -4.91
N LEU A 78 8.38 6.24 -4.00
CA LEU A 78 8.42 6.02 -2.56
C LEU A 78 7.07 6.44 -1.98
N LEU A 79 6.40 5.51 -1.31
CA LEU A 79 5.23 5.75 -0.47
C LEU A 79 5.68 5.85 0.98
N ALA A 80 5.18 6.84 1.70
CA ALA A 80 5.34 7.03 3.13
C ALA A 80 4.03 7.57 3.72
N ALA A 81 3.87 7.49 5.03
CA ALA A 81 2.71 8.04 5.73
C ALA A 81 3.13 8.57 7.09
N LEU A 82 2.27 9.34 7.76
CA LEU A 82 2.36 9.47 9.21
C LEU A 82 2.04 8.11 9.84
N PRO A 83 2.49 7.85 11.08
CA PRO A 83 2.20 6.58 11.73
C PRO A 83 0.72 6.22 11.70
N PHE A 84 0.42 4.99 11.33
CA PHE A 84 -0.90 4.42 11.53
C PHE A 84 -0.97 3.86 12.95
N GLU A 85 -2.11 4.01 13.58
CA GLU A 85 -2.43 3.43 14.88
C GLU A 85 -3.56 2.42 14.70
N HIS A 86 -3.42 1.24 15.30
CA HIS A 86 -4.37 0.15 15.21
C HIS A 86 -4.60 -0.44 16.61
N ASP A 87 -5.86 -0.69 16.92
CA ASP A 87 -6.24 -1.47 18.08
C ASP A 87 -6.18 -2.96 17.74
N ILE A 88 -5.72 -3.76 18.69
CA ILE A 88 -5.60 -5.21 18.61
C ILE A 88 -6.61 -5.84 19.54
N LYS A 89 -7.45 -6.71 19.01
CA LYS A 89 -8.49 -7.43 19.74
C LYS A 89 -8.26 -8.93 19.73
N GLY A 90 -8.74 -9.59 20.77
CA GLY A 90 -8.72 -11.02 20.84
C GLY A 90 -9.81 -11.67 19.97
N LYS A 91 -9.50 -12.83 19.38
CA LYS A 91 -10.42 -13.68 18.63
C LYS A 91 -10.55 -15.06 19.29
N GLY A 92 -11.66 -15.76 19.01
CA GLY A 92 -11.88 -17.12 19.45
C GLY A 92 -11.98 -17.23 20.97
N SER A 93 -11.05 -17.96 21.62
CA SER A 93 -11.03 -18.07 23.09
C SER A 93 -10.72 -16.77 23.83
N LEU A 94 -10.25 -15.74 23.11
CA LEU A 94 -9.96 -14.38 23.62
C LEU A 94 -10.98 -13.36 23.14
N ASP A 95 -12.08 -13.79 22.54
CA ASP A 95 -13.13 -12.90 22.02
C ASP A 95 -13.65 -11.97 23.13
N GLY A 96 -13.75 -10.66 22.81
CA GLY A 96 -14.15 -9.61 23.72
C GLY A 96 -13.05 -9.11 24.65
N VAL A 97 -11.77 -9.49 24.46
CA VAL A 97 -10.64 -8.94 25.20
C VAL A 97 -9.89 -7.93 24.34
N ASP A 98 -9.77 -6.70 24.81
CA ASP A 98 -8.88 -5.71 24.21
C ASP A 98 -7.43 -6.03 24.59
N ILE A 99 -6.60 -6.31 23.57
CA ILE A 99 -5.21 -6.76 23.77
C ILE A 99 -4.27 -5.56 23.93
N GLY A 100 -4.43 -4.54 23.11
CA GLY A 100 -3.59 -3.35 23.12
C GLY A 100 -3.66 -2.55 21.82
N SER A 101 -2.73 -1.62 21.68
CA SER A 101 -2.58 -0.82 20.46
C SER A 101 -1.13 -0.81 19.98
N ILE A 102 -0.95 -0.59 18.70
CA ILE A 102 0.35 -0.47 18.04
C ILE A 102 0.37 0.70 17.07
N LYS A 103 1.56 1.25 16.85
CA LYS A 103 1.82 2.13 15.72
C LYS A 103 2.78 1.47 14.75
N HIS A 104 2.56 1.74 13.46
CA HIS A 104 3.46 1.26 12.42
C HIS A 104 3.69 2.28 11.30
N LEU A 105 4.82 2.11 10.62
CA LEU A 105 5.18 2.83 9.40
C LEU A 105 5.57 1.83 8.32
N PRO A 106 4.85 1.79 7.17
CA PRO A 106 5.13 0.90 6.05
C PRO A 106 5.76 1.64 4.86
N PRO A 107 7.00 2.20 4.93
CA PRO A 107 7.64 2.75 3.76
C PRO A 107 7.73 1.69 2.65
N THR A 108 7.30 2.09 1.45
CA THR A 108 7.16 1.18 0.31
C THR A 108 7.79 1.79 -0.92
N VAL A 109 8.62 1.01 -1.64
CA VAL A 109 9.22 1.42 -2.90
C VAL A 109 8.66 0.56 -4.01
N THR A 110 8.06 1.20 -5.04
CA THR A 110 7.50 0.51 -6.20
C THR A 110 8.09 1.02 -7.51
N LEU A 111 8.23 0.11 -8.47
CA LEU A 111 8.43 0.42 -9.87
C LEU A 111 7.05 0.50 -10.51
N GLN A 112 6.72 1.65 -11.10
CA GLN A 112 5.43 1.92 -11.70
C GLN A 112 5.51 1.90 -13.22
N TRP A 113 4.46 1.39 -13.86
CA TRP A 113 4.26 1.45 -15.29
C TRP A 113 2.97 2.20 -15.63
N TYR A 114 3.10 3.16 -16.56
CA TYR A 114 2.06 4.07 -17.02
C TYR A 114 1.66 3.72 -18.46
N PRO A 115 0.56 2.96 -18.68
CA PRO A 115 0.07 2.66 -20.03
C PRO A 115 -0.43 3.92 -20.75
N GLU A 116 -0.22 4.00 -22.06
CA GLU A 116 -0.82 5.03 -22.90
C GLU A 116 -2.26 4.65 -23.27
N LEU A 117 -3.23 5.45 -22.84
CA LEU A 117 -4.63 5.24 -23.17
C LEU A 117 -5.14 6.07 -24.34
N GLY A 118 -4.35 7.04 -24.84
CA GLY A 118 -4.77 7.97 -25.87
C GLY A 118 -5.82 8.99 -25.42
N VAL A 119 -5.98 9.15 -24.11
CA VAL A 119 -6.78 10.18 -23.44
C VAL A 119 -5.88 10.93 -22.45
N ASP A 120 -6.18 12.19 -22.22
CA ASP A 120 -5.34 13.10 -21.43
C ASP A 120 -5.94 13.51 -20.09
N TRP A 121 -7.18 13.13 -19.81
CA TRP A 121 -7.88 13.46 -18.56
C TRP A 121 -7.62 12.45 -17.42
N VAL A 122 -7.13 11.27 -17.72
CA VAL A 122 -6.78 10.23 -16.74
C VAL A 122 -5.53 9.46 -17.17
N GLN A 123 -4.61 9.27 -16.23
CA GLN A 123 -3.42 8.45 -16.39
C GLN A 123 -3.43 7.33 -15.35
N PRO A 124 -3.84 6.11 -15.72
CA PRO A 124 -3.72 4.95 -14.84
C PRO A 124 -2.27 4.48 -14.76
N TYR A 125 -1.98 3.72 -13.73
CA TYR A 125 -0.70 3.07 -13.55
C TYR A 125 -0.84 1.81 -12.70
N VAL A 126 0.12 0.92 -12.84
CA VAL A 126 0.30 -0.25 -12.00
C VAL A 126 1.74 -0.27 -11.50
N GLY A 127 1.94 -0.82 -10.32
CA GLY A 127 3.27 -0.90 -9.72
C GLY A 127 3.48 -2.21 -8.97
N ALA A 128 4.76 -2.56 -8.82
CA ALA A 128 5.20 -3.66 -7.97
C ALA A 128 6.51 -3.27 -7.29
N GLY A 129 6.70 -3.75 -6.07
CA GLY A 129 7.89 -3.36 -5.30
C GLY A 129 8.03 -4.09 -3.98
N ILE A 130 8.72 -3.44 -3.06
CA ILE A 130 9.03 -3.94 -1.73
C ILE A 130 8.48 -3.00 -0.67
N ASN A 131 7.97 -3.59 0.39
CA ASN A 131 7.53 -2.93 1.60
C ASN A 131 8.48 -3.30 2.75
N TYR A 132 8.78 -2.34 3.61
CA TYR A 132 9.35 -2.55 4.92
C TYR A 132 8.42 -1.94 5.95
N THR A 133 7.98 -2.72 6.93
CA THR A 133 7.10 -2.23 7.99
C THR A 133 7.82 -2.33 9.33
N THR A 134 7.89 -1.22 10.04
CA THR A 134 8.40 -1.17 11.41
C THR A 134 7.26 -0.86 12.38
N PHE A 135 7.26 -1.56 13.51
CA PHE A 135 6.26 -1.41 14.59
C PHE A 135 6.91 -0.72 15.79
N PHE A 136 6.13 0.10 16.48
CA PHE A 136 6.58 0.85 17.66
C PHE A 136 5.36 1.33 18.47
N ASP A 137 5.61 1.90 19.66
CA ASP A 137 4.56 2.35 20.59
C ASP A 137 3.53 1.23 20.82
N GLU A 138 4.04 0.02 21.16
CA GLU A 138 3.22 -1.14 21.48
C GLU A 138 2.78 -1.07 22.94
N ASP A 139 1.52 -0.69 23.15
CA ASP A 139 0.93 -0.57 24.48
C ASP A 139 -0.09 -1.68 24.74
N ALA A 140 0.04 -2.37 25.86
CA ALA A 140 -0.91 -3.37 26.32
C ALA A 140 -2.14 -2.71 26.95
N ASP A 141 -3.34 -3.19 26.63
CA ASP A 141 -4.57 -2.69 27.25
C ASP A 141 -4.70 -3.12 28.71
N GLY A 142 -5.34 -2.26 29.51
CA GLY A 142 -5.60 -2.52 30.92
C GLY A 142 -6.50 -3.74 31.17
N GLU A 143 -7.36 -4.10 30.22
CA GLU A 143 -8.19 -5.29 30.30
C GLU A 143 -7.34 -6.56 30.20
N LEU A 144 -6.44 -6.65 29.22
CA LEU A 144 -5.46 -7.73 29.16
C LEU A 144 -4.63 -7.82 30.42
N GLU A 145 -4.10 -6.68 30.89
CA GLU A 145 -3.27 -6.63 32.11
C GLU A 145 -4.04 -7.07 33.38
N SER A 146 -5.35 -6.86 33.43
CA SER A 146 -6.19 -7.34 34.53
C SER A 146 -6.28 -8.87 34.59
N ILE A 147 -6.14 -9.53 33.44
CA ILE A 147 -6.24 -11.01 33.31
C ILE A 147 -4.87 -11.67 33.52
N VAL A 148 -3.82 -11.16 32.87
CA VAL A 148 -2.50 -11.80 32.81
C VAL A 148 -1.40 -11.03 33.53
N GLY A 149 -1.74 -9.91 34.16
CA GLY A 149 -0.79 -9.02 34.82
C GLY A 149 -0.07 -8.09 33.85
N LYS A 150 0.84 -7.25 34.36
CA LYS A 150 1.60 -6.31 33.52
C LYS A 150 2.20 -7.00 32.31
N THR A 151 1.98 -6.42 31.16
CA THR A 151 2.31 -7.01 29.86
C THR A 151 3.16 -6.05 29.04
N LYS A 152 4.21 -6.59 28.42
CA LYS A 152 4.97 -5.90 27.38
C LYS A 152 4.72 -6.61 26.06
N ILE A 153 4.17 -5.87 25.09
CA ILE A 153 4.00 -6.32 23.70
C ILE A 153 5.29 -5.99 22.92
N SER A 154 5.63 -6.79 21.94
CA SER A 154 6.70 -6.55 20.98
C SER A 154 6.38 -7.25 19.67
N LEU A 155 6.50 -6.54 18.56
CA LEU A 155 6.32 -7.05 17.20
C LEU A 155 7.65 -6.97 16.45
N ASP A 156 7.94 -7.97 15.64
CA ASP A 156 9.12 -7.98 14.77
C ASP A 156 8.82 -7.18 13.49
N ASP A 157 9.83 -6.49 12.96
CA ASP A 157 9.72 -5.76 11.70
C ASP A 157 9.46 -6.72 10.52
N SER A 158 8.75 -6.24 9.50
CA SER A 158 8.35 -7.03 8.34
C SER A 158 8.99 -6.53 7.04
N TRP A 159 9.37 -7.48 6.18
CA TRP A 159 9.73 -7.25 4.79
C TRP A 159 8.82 -8.06 3.89
N GLY A 160 8.20 -7.41 2.92
CA GLY A 160 7.30 -8.08 1.99
C GLY A 160 7.26 -7.41 0.63
N TYR A 161 6.47 -7.95 -0.27
CA TYR A 161 6.23 -7.35 -1.56
C TYR A 161 5.04 -6.37 -1.50
N ALA A 162 4.99 -5.47 -2.50
CA ALA A 162 3.90 -4.54 -2.67
C ALA A 162 3.40 -4.60 -4.10
N LEU A 163 2.08 -4.57 -4.28
CA LEU A 163 1.42 -4.38 -5.55
C LEU A 163 0.61 -3.10 -5.52
N GLU A 164 0.58 -2.37 -6.62
CA GLU A 164 -0.08 -1.07 -6.72
C GLU A 164 -0.93 -0.96 -7.98
N LEU A 165 -2.10 -0.37 -7.82
CA LEU A 165 -2.97 0.08 -8.91
C LEU A 165 -3.42 1.50 -8.59
N GLY A 166 -3.30 2.42 -9.56
CA GLY A 166 -3.75 3.79 -9.32
C GLY A 166 -4.10 4.52 -10.60
N ALA A 167 -4.65 5.73 -10.41
CA ALA A 167 -4.96 6.65 -11.49
C ALA A 167 -4.81 8.10 -11.04
N ASP A 168 -4.21 8.90 -11.90
CA ASP A 168 -4.11 10.35 -11.77
C ASP A 168 -5.15 11.01 -12.67
N TRP A 169 -6.12 11.71 -12.09
CA TRP A 169 -7.23 12.39 -12.75
C TRP A 169 -6.87 13.86 -12.94
N ARG A 170 -6.54 14.27 -14.14
CA ARG A 170 -6.06 15.62 -14.44
C ARG A 170 -7.11 16.68 -14.13
N VAL A 171 -6.72 17.65 -13.32
CA VAL A 171 -7.51 18.85 -13.00
C VAL A 171 -6.98 20.07 -13.76
N SER A 172 -5.65 20.13 -13.95
CA SER A 172 -4.96 21.16 -14.74
C SER A 172 -3.62 20.61 -15.27
N ASP A 173 -2.81 21.44 -15.91
CA ASP A 173 -1.51 21.03 -16.44
C ASP A 173 -0.55 20.50 -15.37
N ARG A 174 -0.70 20.93 -14.12
CA ARG A 174 0.16 20.57 -13.00
C ARG A 174 -0.53 19.76 -11.92
N TRP A 175 -1.86 19.93 -11.76
CA TRP A 175 -2.59 19.36 -10.64
C TRP A 175 -3.50 18.22 -11.09
N PHE A 176 -3.54 17.18 -10.28
CA PHE A 176 -4.42 16.03 -10.48
C PHE A 176 -4.96 15.53 -9.14
N ILE A 177 -6.08 14.84 -9.18
CA ILE A 177 -6.57 14.01 -8.08
C ILE A 177 -5.97 12.63 -8.28
N ASN A 178 -5.45 12.02 -7.24
CA ASN A 178 -4.96 10.65 -7.27
C ASN A 178 -5.92 9.74 -6.52
N THR A 179 -6.14 8.55 -7.07
CA THR A 179 -6.74 7.42 -6.37
C THR A 179 -5.83 6.23 -6.55
N SER A 180 -5.45 5.57 -5.46
CA SER A 180 -4.54 4.43 -5.51
C SER A 180 -4.87 3.40 -4.45
N LEU A 181 -4.63 2.15 -4.82
CA LEU A 181 -4.84 0.97 -4.01
C LEU A 181 -3.55 0.16 -4.00
N TRP A 182 -3.09 -0.24 -2.82
CA TRP A 182 -1.97 -1.16 -2.64
C TRP A 182 -2.44 -2.42 -1.93
N TYR A 183 -1.81 -3.53 -2.27
CA TYR A 183 -1.73 -4.71 -1.45
C TYR A 183 -0.30 -4.79 -0.92
N LEU A 184 -0.15 -4.91 0.39
CA LEU A 184 1.14 -5.04 1.05
C LEU A 184 1.21 -6.41 1.73
N ASP A 185 2.27 -7.15 1.47
CA ASP A 185 2.58 -8.40 2.17
C ASP A 185 3.28 -8.02 3.49
N ILE A 186 2.59 -8.18 4.62
CA ILE A 186 3.07 -7.80 5.95
C ILE A 186 2.77 -8.93 6.93
N ALA A 187 3.82 -9.58 7.41
CA ALA A 187 3.75 -10.61 8.44
C ALA A 187 4.66 -10.26 9.63
N THR A 188 4.22 -10.53 10.86
CA THR A 188 5.00 -10.24 12.06
C THR A 188 4.83 -11.30 13.13
N ASP A 189 5.89 -11.53 13.91
CA ASP A 189 5.87 -12.35 15.11
C ASP A 189 5.59 -11.47 16.33
N ALA A 190 4.43 -11.65 16.96
CA ALA A 190 4.07 -10.94 18.18
C ALA A 190 4.45 -11.74 19.43
N THR A 191 5.15 -11.08 20.33
CA THR A 191 5.55 -11.62 21.65
C THR A 191 4.98 -10.77 22.76
N LEU A 192 4.19 -11.37 23.68
CA LEU A 192 3.64 -10.72 24.86
C LEU A 192 4.31 -11.32 26.09
N LYS A 193 5.09 -10.52 26.81
CA LYS A 193 5.70 -10.91 28.09
C LYS A 193 4.82 -10.45 29.23
N THR A 194 4.13 -11.38 29.87
CA THR A 194 3.17 -11.12 30.95
C THR A 194 3.71 -11.51 32.30
N ALA A 195 3.29 -10.81 33.36
CA ALA A 195 3.72 -11.10 34.73
C ALA A 195 3.03 -12.35 35.31
N GLY A 196 1.82 -12.68 34.88
CA GLY A 196 1.02 -13.79 35.45
C GLY A 196 0.95 -15.05 34.59
N ALA A 197 1.02 -14.91 33.22
CA ALA A 197 0.86 -16.04 32.29
C ALA A 197 2.16 -16.42 31.55
N GLY A 198 3.30 -15.75 31.85
CA GLY A 198 4.57 -15.99 31.18
C GLY A 198 4.65 -15.32 29.80
N THR A 199 5.31 -15.98 28.85
CA THR A 199 5.46 -15.44 27.49
C THR A 199 4.46 -16.09 26.56
N LEU A 200 3.62 -15.26 25.95
CA LEU A 200 2.66 -15.64 24.89
C LEU A 200 3.25 -15.25 23.54
N LYS A 201 2.95 -16.02 22.49
CA LYS A 201 3.42 -15.76 21.13
C LYS A 201 2.34 -16.08 20.12
N THR A 202 2.29 -15.29 19.04
CA THR A 202 1.44 -15.54 17.89
C THR A 202 2.09 -14.99 16.62
N ASP A 203 1.92 -15.68 15.51
CA ASP A 203 2.31 -15.20 14.19
C ASP A 203 1.07 -14.50 13.59
N VAL A 204 1.23 -13.32 13.03
CA VAL A 204 0.14 -12.50 12.48
C VAL A 204 0.49 -12.09 11.06
N ASP A 205 -0.33 -12.54 10.10
CA ASP A 205 -0.32 -12.06 8.72
C ASP A 205 -1.37 -10.95 8.60
N ILE A 206 -0.93 -9.72 8.31
CA ILE A 206 -1.80 -8.53 8.29
C ILE A 206 -2.32 -8.28 6.89
N ASP A 207 -1.46 -8.44 5.88
CA ASP A 207 -1.74 -8.40 4.44
C ASP A 207 -2.77 -7.33 4.01
N PRO A 208 -2.58 -6.04 4.39
CA PRO A 208 -3.60 -5.03 4.23
C PRO A 208 -3.82 -4.61 2.78
N LEU A 209 -5.05 -4.21 2.50
CA LEU A 209 -5.34 -3.30 1.41
C LEU A 209 -5.19 -1.86 1.91
N VAL A 210 -4.44 -1.05 1.15
CA VAL A 210 -4.22 0.37 1.48
C VAL A 210 -4.83 1.23 0.39
N LEU A 211 -5.81 2.04 0.74
CA LEU A 211 -6.48 2.98 -0.17
C LEU A 211 -6.01 4.41 0.14
N MET A 212 -5.57 5.14 -0.88
CA MET A 212 -5.34 6.59 -0.76
C MET A 212 -6.16 7.34 -1.80
N VAL A 213 -6.77 8.43 -1.35
CA VAL A 213 -7.39 9.44 -2.22
C VAL A 213 -6.74 10.78 -1.90
N GLY A 214 -6.14 11.42 -2.88
CA GLY A 214 -5.35 12.61 -2.59
C GLY A 214 -5.27 13.58 -3.75
N ILE A 215 -4.57 14.67 -3.50
CA ILE A 215 -4.17 15.63 -4.52
C ILE A 215 -2.72 15.39 -4.89
N GLY A 216 -2.41 15.55 -6.17
CA GLY A 216 -1.05 15.46 -6.66
C GLY A 216 -0.67 16.62 -7.54
N THR A 217 0.64 16.84 -7.65
CA THR A 217 1.23 17.86 -8.52
C THR A 217 2.46 17.32 -9.23
N ARG A 218 2.72 17.87 -10.44
CA ARG A 218 3.85 17.53 -11.30
C ARG A 218 4.84 18.70 -11.36
N PHE A 219 6.11 18.37 -11.28
CA PHE A 219 7.27 19.29 -11.44
C PHE A 219 8.21 18.81 -12.54
#